data_e8858110ebef9d30d76b307b3af80b26
#
_entry.id   e8858110ebef9d30d76b307b3af80b26
#
_cell.length_a   1.000
_cell.length_b   1.000
_cell.length_c   1.000
_cell.angle_alpha   90.00
_cell.angle_beta   90.00
_cell.angle_gamma   90.00
#
_symmetry.space_group_name_H-M   'P 1'
#
loop_
_entity.id
_entity.type
_entity.pdbx_description
1 polymer ?
#
loop_
_entity_poly.entity_id
_entity_poly.type
_entity_poly.pdbx_seq_one_letter_code
_entity_poly.pdbx_strand_id
1 'polypeptide(L)'
;MEKDEEFGGISDAIEISASWSKIKGIYYEIEKYFNQRNIVVASHFSHAYTHGISSYSIFYVNREDEQQAIDEFYKIWNDIMELTLKMGGSISHHHGIGMIKNKMLKKELGPGYGMLRDLKDAVDKNNILSRGKLI
;
A
#
# COMPACT_ATOMS: atom_id res chain seq x y z
N MET A 1 -11.35 -39.40 -1.78
CA MET A 1 -11.16 -38.37 -0.77
C MET A 1 -10.09 -37.45 -1.33
N GLU A 2 -10.52 -36.41 -2.03
CA GLU A 2 -9.63 -35.31 -2.43
C GLU A 2 -9.16 -34.64 -1.14
N LYS A 3 -7.84 -34.47 -0.99
CA LYS A 3 -7.30 -33.60 0.05
C LYS A 3 -7.70 -32.19 -0.36
N ASP A 4 -8.51 -31.52 0.44
CA ASP A 4 -8.68 -30.07 0.34
C ASP A 4 -7.27 -29.46 0.37
N GLU A 5 -6.90 -28.71 -0.66
CA GLU A 5 -5.65 -28.00 -0.68
C GLU A 5 -5.70 -27.01 0.49
N GLU A 6 -4.79 -27.17 1.44
CA GLU A 6 -4.72 -26.35 2.64
C GLU A 6 -4.35 -24.91 2.21
N PHE A 7 -5.19 -23.93 2.54
CA PHE A 7 -4.94 -22.53 2.23
C PHE A 7 -3.64 -22.05 2.88
N GLY A 8 -2.66 -21.69 2.06
CA GLY A 8 -1.29 -21.35 2.51
C GLY A 8 -1.12 -19.94 3.04
N GLY A 9 -2.15 -19.06 2.99
CA GLY A 9 -2.07 -17.66 3.39
C GLY A 9 -1.71 -16.70 2.25
N ILE A 10 -1.64 -15.39 2.57
CA ILE A 10 -1.39 -14.31 1.62
C ILE A 10 -0.12 -13.56 2.02
N SER A 11 0.81 -13.39 1.08
CA SER A 11 2.01 -12.58 1.26
C SER A 11 2.02 -11.42 0.26
N ASP A 12 2.46 -10.25 0.72
CA ASP A 12 2.64 -9.09 -0.16
C ASP A 12 3.71 -8.12 0.40
N ALA A 13 4.07 -7.14 -0.40
CA ALA A 13 5.06 -6.12 -0.06
C ALA A 13 4.46 -4.71 -0.18
N ILE A 14 4.27 -4.05 0.96
CA ILE A 14 3.87 -2.64 0.99
C ILE A 14 5.11 -1.77 0.82
N GLU A 15 5.12 -0.99 -0.25
CA GLU A 15 6.13 0.03 -0.50
C GLU A 15 5.58 1.41 -0.18
N ILE A 16 6.35 2.16 0.60
CA ILE A 16 6.11 3.57 0.90
C ILE A 16 7.41 4.38 0.74
N SER A 17 7.31 5.69 0.69
CA SER A 17 8.48 6.55 0.75
C SER A 17 8.27 7.74 1.66
N ALA A 18 9.36 8.28 2.21
CA ALA A 18 9.31 9.47 3.04
C ALA A 18 10.66 10.18 3.10
N SER A 19 10.63 11.45 3.54
CA SER A 19 11.85 12.19 3.85
C SER A 19 12.63 11.55 4.99
N TRP A 20 13.93 11.82 5.07
CA TRP A 20 14.81 11.30 6.14
C TRP A 20 14.33 11.64 7.53
N SER A 21 13.69 12.81 7.72
CA SER A 21 13.14 13.23 9.01
C SER A 21 11.90 12.45 9.45
N LYS A 22 11.20 11.80 8.51
CA LYS A 22 9.92 11.11 8.78
C LYS A 22 10.01 9.59 8.71
N ILE A 23 10.85 9.05 7.82
CA ILE A 23 10.87 7.62 7.53
C ILE A 23 11.08 6.74 8.77
N LYS A 24 11.95 7.15 9.69
CA LYS A 24 12.22 6.40 10.91
C LYS A 24 10.97 6.24 11.78
N GLY A 25 10.21 7.33 11.95
CA GLY A 25 8.96 7.30 12.72
C GLY A 25 7.89 6.43 12.06
N ILE A 26 7.73 6.55 10.74
CA ILE A 26 6.78 5.75 9.96
C ILE A 26 7.14 4.25 10.07
N TYR A 27 8.41 3.91 9.91
CA TYR A 27 8.89 2.54 10.05
C TYR A 27 8.51 1.92 11.41
N TYR A 28 8.78 2.62 12.51
CA TYR A 28 8.45 2.09 13.84
C TYR A 28 6.95 1.93 14.07
N GLU A 29 6.12 2.81 13.56
CA GLU A 29 4.67 2.66 13.68
C GLU A 29 4.14 1.52 12.80
N ILE A 30 4.73 1.26 11.64
CA ILE A 30 4.42 0.10 10.80
C ILE A 30 4.81 -1.20 11.52
N GLU A 31 6.03 -1.31 12.05
CA GLU A 31 6.47 -2.47 12.82
C GLU A 31 5.55 -2.73 14.03
N LYS A 32 5.20 -1.69 14.77
CA LYS A 32 4.28 -1.78 15.90
C LYS A 32 2.89 -2.26 15.48
N TYR A 33 2.38 -1.76 14.34
CA TYR A 33 1.09 -2.19 13.78
C TYR A 33 1.05 -3.70 13.54
N PHE A 34 2.07 -4.26 12.91
CA PHE A 34 2.18 -5.69 12.63
C PHE A 34 2.38 -6.51 13.90
N ASN A 35 3.27 -6.07 14.79
CA ASN A 35 3.53 -6.75 16.06
C ASN A 35 2.29 -6.87 16.94
N GLN A 36 1.44 -5.83 16.99
CA GLN A 36 0.19 -5.86 17.75
C GLN A 36 -0.84 -6.86 17.21
N ARG A 37 -0.67 -7.32 15.98
CA ARG A 37 -1.55 -8.28 15.28
C ARG A 37 -0.95 -9.69 15.17
N ASN A 38 0.24 -9.89 15.73
CA ASN A 38 1.01 -11.13 15.57
C ASN A 38 1.20 -11.53 14.11
N ILE A 39 1.41 -10.53 13.23
CA ILE A 39 1.69 -10.74 11.81
C ILE A 39 3.20 -10.60 11.62
N VAL A 40 3.80 -11.60 10.97
CA VAL A 40 5.21 -11.56 10.61
C VAL A 40 5.44 -10.51 9.53
N VAL A 41 6.39 -9.62 9.77
CA VAL A 41 6.81 -8.60 8.81
C VAL A 41 8.33 -8.58 8.72
N ALA A 42 8.83 -8.39 7.51
CA ALA A 42 10.25 -8.13 7.26
C ALA A 42 10.36 -6.82 6.47
N SER A 43 11.09 -5.86 7.02
CA SER A 43 11.23 -4.55 6.40
C SER A 43 12.66 -4.29 5.93
N HIS A 44 12.79 -3.65 4.76
CA HIS A 44 14.07 -3.15 4.29
C HIS A 44 13.93 -1.74 3.68
N PHE A 45 15.03 -1.04 3.62
CA PHE A 45 15.12 0.27 3.00
C PHE A 45 15.85 0.17 1.66
N SER A 46 15.34 0.88 0.65
CA SER A 46 15.90 0.88 -0.69
C SER A 46 15.71 2.25 -1.34
N HIS A 47 16.39 2.49 -2.48
CA HIS A 47 16.25 3.74 -3.24
C HIS A 47 16.48 4.98 -2.38
N ALA A 48 17.68 5.08 -1.81
CA ALA A 48 18.10 6.23 -1.01
C ALA A 48 18.44 7.43 -1.92
N TYR A 49 17.84 8.57 -1.62
CA TYR A 49 18.05 9.83 -2.31
C TYR A 49 18.49 10.92 -1.33
N THR A 50 18.87 12.07 -1.87
CA THR A 50 19.24 13.22 -1.04
C THR A 50 18.14 13.63 -0.06
N HIS A 51 16.87 13.48 -0.43
CA HIS A 51 15.73 13.98 0.33
C HIS A 51 15.01 12.91 1.17
N GLY A 52 15.22 11.64 0.88
CA GLY A 52 14.49 10.56 1.55
C GLY A 52 14.82 9.19 1.00
N ILE A 53 14.00 8.22 1.37
CA ILE A 53 14.20 6.81 1.08
C ILE A 53 12.86 6.09 0.94
N SER A 54 12.82 5.00 0.18
CA SER A 54 11.70 4.07 0.20
C SER A 54 11.90 2.97 1.23
N SER A 55 10.80 2.51 1.81
CA SER A 55 10.73 1.38 2.72
C SER A 55 9.75 0.35 2.18
N TYR A 56 10.13 -0.91 2.31
CA TYR A 56 9.33 -2.06 1.95
C TYR A 56 9.03 -2.86 3.21
N SER A 57 7.78 -3.20 3.41
CA SER A 57 7.34 -4.07 4.49
C SER A 57 6.68 -5.29 3.87
N ILE A 58 7.41 -6.40 3.86
CA ILE A 58 6.92 -7.70 3.37
C ILE A 58 6.23 -8.38 4.53
N PHE A 59 4.96 -8.72 4.38
CA PHE A 59 4.16 -9.33 5.43
C PHE A 59 3.48 -10.61 4.96
N TYR A 60 3.10 -11.44 5.91
CA TYR A 60 2.41 -12.70 5.65
C TYR A 60 1.20 -12.83 6.56
N VAL A 61 0.02 -12.93 5.95
CA VAL A 61 -1.26 -13.18 6.63
C VAL A 61 -1.62 -14.64 6.48
N ASN A 62 -1.72 -15.35 7.58
CA ASN A 62 -2.24 -16.70 7.62
C ASN A 62 -3.47 -16.75 8.55
N ARG A 63 -4.57 -17.26 8.04
CA ARG A 63 -5.82 -17.49 8.78
C ARG A 63 -6.39 -18.84 8.34
N GLU A 64 -7.18 -19.45 9.20
CA GLU A 64 -7.86 -20.73 8.88
C GLU A 64 -8.90 -20.56 7.76
N ASP A 65 -9.52 -19.38 7.70
CA ASP A 65 -10.52 -19.03 6.70
C ASP A 65 -9.92 -18.07 5.67
N GLU A 66 -10.06 -18.43 4.39
CA GLU A 66 -9.53 -17.65 3.26
C GLU A 66 -10.14 -16.23 3.21
N GLN A 67 -11.44 -16.11 3.44
CA GLN A 67 -12.10 -14.81 3.40
C GLN A 67 -11.59 -13.89 4.52
N GLN A 68 -11.34 -14.43 5.71
CA GLN A 68 -10.74 -13.67 6.81
C GLN A 68 -9.33 -13.20 6.46
N ALA A 69 -8.53 -14.01 5.78
CA ALA A 69 -7.20 -13.61 5.33
C ALA A 69 -7.28 -12.48 4.28
N ILE A 70 -8.22 -12.57 3.34
CA ILE A 70 -8.47 -11.54 2.32
C ILE A 70 -8.92 -10.22 2.97
N ASP A 71 -9.86 -10.27 3.90
CA ASP A 71 -10.37 -9.08 4.59
C ASP A 71 -9.27 -8.40 5.41
N GLU A 72 -8.46 -9.19 6.10
CA GLU A 72 -7.31 -8.66 6.86
C GLU A 72 -6.23 -8.10 5.95
N PHE A 73 -5.95 -8.74 4.82
CA PHE A 73 -5.02 -8.24 3.80
C PHE A 73 -5.41 -6.82 3.34
N TYR A 74 -6.67 -6.63 2.93
CA TYR A 74 -7.14 -5.32 2.50
C TYR A 74 -7.18 -4.30 3.65
N LYS A 75 -7.48 -4.75 4.86
CA LYS A 75 -7.43 -3.90 6.04
C LYS A 75 -6.00 -3.41 6.32
N ILE A 76 -5.01 -4.28 6.25
CA ILE A 76 -3.58 -3.93 6.42
C ILE A 76 -3.18 -2.87 5.40
N TRP A 77 -3.50 -3.08 4.11
CA TRP A 77 -3.21 -2.11 3.07
C TRP A 77 -3.82 -0.75 3.36
N ASN A 78 -5.08 -0.68 3.73
CA ASN A 78 -5.75 0.58 4.05
C ASN A 78 -5.13 1.27 5.28
N ASP A 79 -4.92 0.53 6.36
CA ASP A 79 -4.40 1.07 7.62
C ASP A 79 -2.96 1.62 7.45
N ILE A 80 -2.09 0.88 6.76
CA ILE A 80 -0.69 1.30 6.53
C ILE A 80 -0.63 2.52 5.59
N MET A 81 -1.44 2.57 4.54
CA MET A 81 -1.50 3.74 3.66
C MET A 81 -2.00 4.98 4.42
N GLU A 82 -3.03 4.84 5.25
CA GLU A 82 -3.56 5.94 6.04
C GLU A 82 -2.55 6.43 7.09
N LEU A 83 -1.87 5.52 7.79
CA LEU A 83 -0.78 5.80 8.71
C LEU A 83 0.32 6.60 8.01
N THR A 84 0.76 6.12 6.84
CA THR A 84 1.82 6.74 6.04
C THR A 84 1.47 8.18 5.67
N LEU A 85 0.27 8.42 5.14
CA LEU A 85 -0.19 9.76 4.78
C LEU A 85 -0.30 10.68 6.00
N LYS A 86 -0.86 10.18 7.11
CA LYS A 86 -0.99 10.94 8.36
C LYS A 86 0.35 11.40 8.90
N MET A 87 1.39 10.62 8.72
CA MET A 87 2.76 10.96 9.14
C MET A 87 3.53 11.74 8.07
N GLY A 88 2.90 12.02 6.93
CA GLY A 88 3.45 12.82 5.83
C GLY A 88 4.47 12.09 4.96
N GLY A 89 4.33 10.77 4.86
CA GLY A 89 4.95 9.96 3.82
C GLY A 89 4.13 9.91 2.54
N SER A 90 4.64 9.22 1.53
CA SER A 90 3.96 8.90 0.27
C SER A 90 3.62 7.43 0.20
N ILE A 91 2.44 7.12 -0.32
CA ILE A 91 1.92 5.74 -0.42
C ILE A 91 2.57 4.92 -1.51
N SER A 92 3.41 5.51 -2.34
CA SER A 92 4.16 4.81 -3.38
C SER A 92 5.37 5.60 -3.81
N HIS A 93 6.42 4.87 -4.19
CA HIS A 93 7.59 5.42 -4.86
C HIS A 93 7.64 4.94 -6.32
N HIS A 94 7.71 3.63 -6.58
CA HIS A 94 7.80 3.08 -7.94
C HIS A 94 6.87 1.89 -8.22
N HIS A 95 6.18 1.35 -7.22
CA HIS A 95 5.23 0.24 -7.43
C HIS A 95 3.92 0.67 -8.10
N GLY A 96 3.69 1.98 -8.24
CA GLY A 96 2.46 2.52 -8.79
C GLY A 96 1.28 2.44 -7.83
N ILE A 97 0.12 2.85 -8.30
CA ILE A 97 -1.09 2.97 -7.49
C ILE A 97 -2.00 1.74 -7.63
N GLY A 98 -2.25 1.32 -8.87
CA GLY A 98 -3.12 0.19 -9.15
C GLY A 98 -4.52 0.34 -8.55
N MET A 99 -5.14 -0.79 -8.21
CA MET A 99 -6.46 -0.83 -7.59
C MET A 99 -6.40 -0.69 -6.06
N ILE A 100 -5.34 -1.18 -5.43
CA ILE A 100 -5.23 -1.25 -3.96
C ILE A 100 -5.08 0.14 -3.35
N LYS A 101 -4.27 1.00 -3.98
CA LYS A 101 -3.93 2.34 -3.45
C LYS A 101 -4.82 3.46 -3.99
N ASN A 102 -5.68 3.22 -4.98
CA ASN A 102 -6.43 4.28 -5.67
C ASN A 102 -7.33 5.10 -4.73
N LYS A 103 -7.92 4.46 -3.72
CA LYS A 103 -8.75 5.17 -2.72
C LYS A 103 -7.94 6.19 -1.89
N MET A 104 -6.66 5.90 -1.66
CA MET A 104 -5.78 6.76 -0.88
C MET A 104 -5.09 7.83 -1.74
N LEU A 105 -5.01 7.63 -3.06
CA LEU A 105 -4.41 8.59 -3.98
C LEU A 105 -5.08 9.96 -3.91
N LYS A 106 -6.42 9.99 -3.79
CA LYS A 106 -7.15 11.24 -3.63
C LYS A 106 -6.76 12.00 -2.36
N LYS A 107 -6.51 11.28 -1.26
CA LYS A 107 -6.05 11.89 0.00
C LYS A 107 -4.64 12.45 -0.16
N GLU A 108 -3.74 11.72 -0.84
CA GLU A 108 -2.36 12.14 -1.06
C GLU A 108 -2.27 13.36 -1.96
N LEU A 109 -2.95 13.34 -3.09
CA LEU A 109 -2.85 14.40 -4.09
C LEU A 109 -3.70 15.64 -3.76
N GLY A 110 -4.71 15.51 -2.89
CA GLY A 110 -5.63 16.61 -2.59
C GLY A 110 -6.24 17.22 -3.86
N PRO A 111 -6.12 18.55 -4.06
CA PRO A 111 -6.63 19.22 -5.27
C PRO A 111 -6.00 18.71 -6.57
N GLY A 112 -4.76 18.23 -6.54
CA GLY A 112 -4.06 17.67 -7.71
C GLY A 112 -4.76 16.44 -8.29
N TYR A 113 -5.57 15.72 -7.50
CA TYR A 113 -6.35 14.60 -8.01
C TYR A 113 -7.37 15.02 -9.08
N GLY A 114 -7.96 16.23 -8.94
CA GLY A 114 -8.84 16.78 -9.97
C GLY A 114 -8.12 16.97 -11.30
N MET A 115 -6.91 17.56 -11.27
CA MET A 115 -6.08 17.74 -12.46
C MET A 115 -5.72 16.43 -13.14
N LEU A 116 -5.44 15.38 -12.35
CA LEU A 116 -5.15 14.06 -12.89
C LEU A 116 -6.37 13.47 -13.61
N ARG A 117 -7.57 13.66 -13.07
CA ARG A 117 -8.83 13.25 -13.71
C ARG A 117 -9.07 14.02 -15.02
N ASP A 118 -8.91 15.33 -15.00
CA ASP A 118 -9.10 16.16 -16.19
C ASP A 118 -8.14 15.72 -17.32
N LEU A 119 -6.88 15.40 -16.97
CA LEU A 119 -5.92 14.83 -17.92
C LEU A 119 -6.38 13.48 -18.47
N LYS A 120 -6.84 12.58 -17.60
CA LYS A 120 -7.37 11.27 -18.01
C LYS A 120 -8.53 11.43 -18.99
N ASP A 121 -9.49 12.30 -18.68
CA ASP A 121 -10.68 12.53 -19.50
C ASP A 121 -10.31 13.16 -20.86
N ALA A 122 -9.27 13.99 -20.91
CA ALA A 122 -8.77 14.59 -22.14
C ALA A 122 -8.12 13.57 -23.09
N VAL A 123 -7.34 12.62 -22.55
CA VAL A 123 -6.57 11.66 -23.36
C VAL A 123 -7.30 10.33 -23.60
N ASP A 124 -8.25 9.99 -22.76
CA ASP A 124 -8.98 8.71 -22.79
C ASP A 124 -10.50 8.92 -22.69
N LYS A 125 -11.06 9.63 -23.67
CA LYS A 125 -12.50 10.00 -23.73
C LYS A 125 -13.45 8.78 -23.61
N ASN A 126 -13.01 7.60 -24.03
CA ASN A 126 -13.81 6.39 -24.01
C ASN A 126 -13.55 5.54 -22.75
N ASN A 127 -12.67 5.99 -21.86
CA ASN A 127 -12.27 5.29 -20.63
C ASN A 127 -11.92 3.82 -20.87
N ILE A 128 -11.04 3.56 -21.85
CA ILE A 128 -10.59 2.21 -22.21
C ILE A 128 -9.20 1.86 -21.64
N LEU A 129 -8.41 2.87 -21.25
CA LEU A 129 -7.05 2.68 -20.75
C LEU A 129 -7.06 2.52 -19.23
N SER A 130 -6.46 1.44 -18.71
CA SER A 130 -6.26 1.19 -17.27
C SER A 130 -7.50 1.45 -16.40
N ARG A 131 -8.65 1.02 -16.88
CA ARG A 131 -9.96 1.25 -16.27
C ARG A 131 -9.97 0.85 -14.79
N GLY A 132 -10.30 1.79 -13.89
CA GLY A 132 -10.41 1.58 -12.44
C GLY A 132 -9.09 1.32 -11.70
N LYS A 133 -7.93 1.50 -12.35
CA LYS A 133 -6.64 1.21 -11.71
C LYS A 133 -5.91 2.41 -11.14
N LEU A 134 -6.16 3.59 -11.62
CA LEU A 134 -5.56 4.83 -11.14
C LEU A 134 -6.65 5.82 -10.75
N ILE A 135 -7.54 6.06 -11.64
CA ILE A 135 -8.71 6.96 -11.57
C ILE A 135 -9.87 6.34 -12.34
#